data_f528e0a33f04fd108c673d0aff3d48c4
#
_entry.id   f528e0a33f04fd108c673d0aff3d48c4
#
_cell.length_a   1.000
_cell.length_b   1.000
_cell.length_c   1.000
_cell.angle_alpha   90.00
_cell.angle_beta   90.00
_cell.angle_gamma   90.00
#
_symmetry.space_group_name_H-M   'P 1'
#
loop_
_entity.id
_entity.type
_entity.pdbx_description
1 polymer ?
#
loop_
_entity_poly.entity_id
_entity_poly.type
_entity_poly.pdbx_seq_one_letter_code
_entity_poly.pdbx_strand_id
1 'polypeptide(L)'
;IQLAHHGIEPAANLVIRDNPDDIHLFFSESWKRSDLIITTGGLGPTTDDLTRESIAKALDEKLVFDGSVEQAIQDRFKSLHREMPENNLKQCYRPENAEILSNPYGTAPGLFLKKDGKILVMLPGPAREMHPMFEDQVVPRLQKEGIFPEIDCYLQIHTAGIGESALAEIVEPLLDS
;
A
#
# COMPACT_ATOMS: atom_id res chain seq x y z
N ILE A 1 0.64 12.36 -2.46
CA ILE A 1 0.68 13.34 -1.35
C ILE A 1 1.29 12.71 -0.09
N GLN A 2 0.85 11.54 0.38
CA GLN A 2 1.39 10.96 1.63
C GLN A 2 2.87 10.61 1.56
N LEU A 3 3.34 9.98 0.48
CA LEU A 3 4.75 9.70 0.30
C LEU A 3 5.61 10.96 0.35
N ALA A 4 5.12 12.05 -0.25
CA ALA A 4 5.81 13.34 -0.22
C ALA A 4 5.93 13.91 1.21
N HIS A 5 4.96 13.66 2.10
CA HIS A 5 5.04 14.04 3.51
C HIS A 5 6.22 13.35 4.23
N HIS A 6 6.65 12.21 3.72
CA HIS A 6 7.79 11.46 4.21
C HIS A 6 9.06 11.66 3.37
N GLY A 7 9.09 12.71 2.53
CA GLY A 7 10.25 13.03 1.69
C GLY A 7 10.53 12.01 0.58
N ILE A 8 9.53 11.19 0.22
CA ILE A 8 9.66 10.16 -0.81
C ILE A 8 8.96 10.61 -2.09
N GLU A 9 9.73 10.69 -3.15
CA GLU A 9 9.22 10.88 -4.50
C GLU A 9 9.15 9.52 -5.21
N PRO A 10 7.95 9.08 -5.64
CA PRO A 10 7.83 7.81 -6.35
C PRO A 10 8.46 7.92 -7.75
N ALA A 11 9.33 6.98 -8.10
CA ALA A 11 9.95 6.91 -9.42
C ALA A 11 8.93 6.70 -10.55
N ALA A 12 7.78 6.09 -10.24
CA ALA A 12 6.68 5.90 -11.17
C ALA A 12 5.36 5.72 -10.41
N ASN A 13 4.28 6.15 -11.03
CA ASN A 13 2.91 5.87 -10.59
C ASN A 13 2.16 5.25 -11.77
N LEU A 14 1.62 4.04 -11.58
CA LEU A 14 0.96 3.26 -12.62
C LEU A 14 -0.49 2.98 -12.21
N VAL A 15 -1.40 3.20 -13.14
CA VAL A 15 -2.79 2.75 -13.01
C VAL A 15 -2.97 1.55 -13.92
N ILE A 16 -3.29 0.39 -13.33
CA ILE A 16 -3.36 -0.89 -14.01
C ILE A 16 -4.80 -1.38 -13.97
N ARG A 17 -5.28 -1.97 -15.06
CA ARG A 17 -6.60 -2.59 -15.13
C ARG A 17 -6.65 -3.83 -14.25
N ASP A 18 -7.84 -4.17 -13.74
CA ASP A 18 -8.11 -5.43 -13.02
C ASP A 18 -8.11 -6.63 -14.00
N ASN A 19 -6.93 -6.89 -14.54
CA ASN A 19 -6.63 -7.98 -15.44
C ASN A 19 -5.37 -8.70 -14.96
N PRO A 20 -5.37 -10.03 -14.77
CA PRO A 20 -4.24 -10.77 -14.20
C PRO A 20 -2.95 -10.63 -15.02
N ASP A 21 -3.05 -10.60 -16.35
CA ASP A 21 -1.88 -10.51 -17.23
C ASP A 21 -1.25 -9.12 -17.18
N ASP A 22 -2.09 -8.07 -17.15
CA ASP A 22 -1.63 -6.69 -16.99
C ASP A 22 -0.95 -6.51 -15.62
N ILE A 23 -1.60 -6.97 -14.54
CA ILE A 23 -1.03 -6.90 -13.17
C ILE A 23 0.31 -7.63 -13.14
N HIS A 24 0.37 -8.85 -13.66
CA HIS A 24 1.60 -9.66 -13.70
C HIS A 24 2.71 -8.94 -14.48
N LEU A 25 2.40 -8.43 -15.66
CA LEU A 25 3.37 -7.74 -16.53
C LEU A 25 3.94 -6.50 -15.84
N PHE A 26 3.09 -5.56 -15.47
CA PHE A 26 3.53 -4.28 -14.91
C PHE A 26 4.17 -4.43 -13.53
N PHE A 27 3.68 -5.36 -12.71
CA PHE A 27 4.31 -5.69 -11.43
C PHE A 27 5.71 -6.27 -11.65
N SER A 28 5.87 -7.26 -12.52
CA SER A 28 7.16 -7.91 -12.79
C SER A 28 8.20 -6.94 -13.32
N GLU A 29 7.81 -6.01 -14.21
CA GLU A 29 8.70 -4.97 -14.71
C GLU A 29 9.10 -3.96 -13.61
N SER A 30 8.15 -3.60 -12.74
CA SER A 30 8.42 -2.72 -11.59
C SER A 30 9.31 -3.42 -10.56
N TRP A 31 9.09 -4.71 -10.30
CA TRP A 31 9.88 -5.49 -9.35
C TRP A 31 11.36 -5.57 -9.70
N LYS A 32 11.70 -5.61 -11.01
CA LYS A 32 13.09 -5.65 -11.46
C LYS A 32 13.87 -4.39 -11.10
N ARG A 33 13.24 -3.22 -11.09
CA ARG A 33 13.88 -1.90 -11.03
C ARG A 33 13.61 -1.09 -9.77
N SER A 34 12.79 -1.60 -8.85
CA SER A 34 12.40 -0.87 -7.63
C SER A 34 12.77 -1.67 -6.39
N ASP A 35 13.17 -0.99 -5.34
CA ASP A 35 13.43 -1.56 -4.02
C ASP A 35 12.16 -1.58 -3.16
N LEU A 36 11.23 -0.67 -3.44
CA LEU A 36 9.92 -0.57 -2.78
C LEU A 36 8.82 -0.47 -3.83
N ILE A 37 7.81 -1.32 -3.71
CA ILE A 37 6.55 -1.22 -4.45
C ILE A 37 5.40 -1.12 -3.47
N ILE A 38 4.53 -0.15 -3.69
CA ILE A 38 3.28 0.00 -2.96
C ILE A 38 2.13 -0.14 -3.96
N THR A 39 1.23 -1.08 -3.71
CA THR A 39 0.00 -1.24 -4.49
C THR A 39 -1.21 -0.87 -3.66
N THR A 40 -2.26 -0.36 -4.30
CA THR A 40 -3.53 -0.05 -3.65
C THR A 40 -4.69 -0.61 -4.46
N GLY A 41 -5.65 -1.25 -3.78
CA GLY A 41 -6.82 -1.89 -4.40
C GLY A 41 -6.62 -3.35 -4.77
N GLY A 42 -7.70 -4.01 -5.18
CA GLY A 42 -7.73 -5.40 -5.60
C GLY A 42 -7.48 -6.44 -4.50
N LEU A 43 -7.74 -6.09 -3.22
CA LEU A 43 -7.62 -6.97 -2.06
C LEU A 43 -8.98 -7.40 -1.48
N GLY A 44 -10.06 -6.96 -2.08
CA GLY A 44 -11.42 -7.24 -1.65
C GLY A 44 -11.85 -8.69 -1.91
N PRO A 45 -13.15 -8.99 -1.64
CA PRO A 45 -13.70 -10.35 -1.78
C PRO A 45 -14.29 -10.63 -3.16
N THR A 46 -14.31 -9.65 -4.07
CA THR A 46 -14.99 -9.80 -5.35
C THR A 46 -14.12 -10.48 -6.41
N THR A 47 -14.71 -10.86 -7.53
CA THR A 47 -14.02 -11.60 -8.59
C THR A 47 -13.01 -10.77 -9.36
N ASP A 48 -13.16 -9.46 -9.32
CA ASP A 48 -12.28 -8.46 -9.90
C ASP A 48 -11.15 -7.99 -8.96
N ASP A 49 -11.18 -8.40 -7.68
CA ASP A 49 -10.08 -8.22 -6.75
C ASP A 49 -8.97 -9.25 -7.02
N LEU A 50 -8.02 -8.91 -7.88
CA LEU A 50 -7.04 -9.86 -8.43
C LEU A 50 -5.59 -9.54 -8.03
N THR A 51 -5.35 -8.44 -7.32
CA THR A 51 -3.98 -7.94 -7.04
C THR A 51 -3.16 -8.95 -6.25
N ARG A 52 -3.68 -9.48 -5.15
CA ARG A 52 -2.96 -10.42 -4.28
C ARG A 52 -2.56 -11.69 -5.00
N GLU A 53 -3.49 -12.33 -5.70
CA GLU A 53 -3.28 -13.58 -6.42
C GLU A 53 -2.28 -13.40 -7.56
N SER A 54 -2.43 -12.31 -8.34
CA SER A 54 -1.56 -12.03 -9.48
C SER A 54 -0.13 -11.73 -9.05
N ILE A 55 0.03 -10.96 -7.97
CA ILE A 55 1.35 -10.64 -7.42
C ILE A 55 2.00 -11.85 -6.74
N ALA A 56 1.25 -12.62 -5.97
CA ALA A 56 1.76 -13.86 -5.38
C ALA A 56 2.29 -14.81 -6.47
N LYS A 57 1.55 -14.96 -7.57
CA LYS A 57 2.00 -15.74 -8.73
C LYS A 57 3.25 -15.15 -9.38
N ALA A 58 3.34 -13.84 -9.53
CA ALA A 58 4.50 -13.17 -10.14
C ALA A 58 5.79 -13.34 -9.30
N LEU A 59 5.64 -13.45 -7.97
CA LEU A 59 6.75 -13.64 -7.03
C LEU A 59 7.03 -15.10 -6.72
N ASP A 60 6.30 -16.05 -7.31
CA ASP A 60 6.35 -17.48 -6.96
C ASP A 60 6.11 -17.71 -5.45
N GLU A 61 5.17 -16.94 -4.88
CA GLU A 61 4.76 -17.05 -3.49
C GLU A 61 3.51 -17.93 -3.36
N LYS A 62 3.58 -18.90 -2.44
CA LYS A 62 2.42 -19.72 -2.11
C LYS A 62 1.42 -18.90 -1.29
N LEU A 63 0.14 -18.99 -1.66
CA LEU A 63 -0.93 -18.42 -0.85
C LEU A 63 -1.31 -19.42 0.27
N VAL A 64 -1.28 -18.93 1.51
CA VAL A 64 -1.64 -19.67 2.71
C VAL A 64 -2.84 -19.04 3.39
N PHE A 65 -3.71 -19.88 3.95
CA PHE A 65 -4.86 -19.43 4.71
C PHE A 65 -4.43 -18.92 6.09
N ASP A 66 -4.94 -17.79 6.52
CA ASP A 66 -4.66 -17.18 7.81
C ASP A 66 -5.94 -17.08 8.65
N GLY A 67 -6.06 -17.95 9.64
CA GLY A 67 -7.23 -18.02 10.53
C GLY A 67 -7.40 -16.77 11.41
N SER A 68 -6.33 -15.99 11.65
CA SER A 68 -6.44 -14.74 12.41
C SER A 68 -7.16 -13.66 11.60
N VAL A 69 -6.96 -13.64 10.29
CA VAL A 69 -7.67 -12.75 9.37
C VAL A 69 -9.14 -13.13 9.30
N GLU A 70 -9.43 -14.43 9.17
CA GLU A 70 -10.82 -14.91 9.20
C GLU A 70 -11.55 -14.45 10.46
N GLN A 71 -10.93 -14.67 11.62
CA GLN A 71 -11.52 -14.27 12.91
C GLN A 71 -11.77 -12.75 12.95
N ALA A 72 -10.81 -11.94 12.50
CA ALA A 72 -10.97 -10.49 12.48
C ALA A 72 -12.12 -10.04 11.57
N ILE A 73 -12.28 -10.67 10.39
CA ILE A 73 -13.39 -10.38 9.48
C ILE A 73 -14.73 -10.81 10.10
N GLN A 74 -14.79 -12.00 10.69
CA GLN A 74 -16.00 -12.49 11.37
C GLN A 74 -16.42 -11.55 12.50
N ASP A 75 -15.47 -11.10 13.33
CA ASP A 75 -15.75 -10.21 14.45
C ASP A 75 -16.25 -8.84 13.96
N ARG A 76 -15.72 -8.36 12.85
CA ARG A 76 -16.22 -7.16 12.21
C ARG A 76 -17.67 -7.33 11.73
N PHE A 77 -17.99 -8.42 11.05
CA PHE A 77 -19.38 -8.68 10.62
C PHE A 77 -20.33 -8.84 11.80
N LYS A 78 -19.90 -9.52 12.86
CA LYS A 78 -20.69 -9.62 14.12
C LYS A 78 -20.95 -8.26 14.75
N SER A 79 -19.98 -7.36 14.76
CA SER A 79 -20.17 -5.99 15.28
C SER A 79 -21.19 -5.19 14.49
N LEU A 80 -21.40 -5.54 13.23
CA LEU A 80 -22.41 -4.96 12.35
C LEU A 80 -23.75 -5.74 12.38
N HIS A 81 -23.89 -6.75 13.24
CA HIS A 81 -25.05 -7.66 13.33
C HIS A 81 -25.34 -8.36 11.99
N ARG A 82 -24.29 -8.78 11.28
CA ARG A 82 -24.35 -9.47 9.99
C ARG A 82 -23.54 -10.77 10.02
N GLU A 83 -23.89 -11.70 9.17
CA GLU A 83 -23.06 -12.88 8.89
C GLU A 83 -22.01 -12.55 7.84
N MET A 84 -20.82 -13.14 7.97
CA MET A 84 -19.75 -12.99 6.99
C MET A 84 -20.11 -13.79 5.72
N PRO A 85 -20.22 -13.15 4.55
CA PRO A 85 -20.40 -13.87 3.30
C PRO A 85 -19.21 -14.77 2.97
N GLU A 86 -19.46 -15.91 2.33
CA GLU A 86 -18.43 -16.91 2.01
C GLU A 86 -17.30 -16.35 1.12
N ASN A 87 -17.63 -15.43 0.21
CA ASN A 87 -16.63 -14.82 -0.66
C ASN A 87 -15.57 -14.01 0.13
N ASN A 88 -15.85 -13.57 1.36
CA ASN A 88 -14.86 -12.93 2.21
C ASN A 88 -13.72 -13.87 2.65
N LEU A 89 -13.90 -15.19 2.55
CA LEU A 89 -12.82 -16.16 2.80
C LEU A 89 -11.63 -15.96 1.84
N LYS A 90 -11.88 -15.42 0.65
CA LYS A 90 -10.80 -15.02 -0.27
C LYS A 90 -9.80 -14.08 0.39
N GLN A 91 -10.24 -13.16 1.24
CA GLN A 91 -9.40 -12.20 1.93
C GLN A 91 -8.52 -12.82 3.04
N CYS A 92 -8.82 -14.05 3.44
CA CYS A 92 -8.04 -14.78 4.45
C CYS A 92 -6.77 -15.43 3.89
N TYR A 93 -6.54 -15.34 2.60
CA TYR A 93 -5.31 -15.86 2.00
C TYR A 93 -4.26 -14.76 1.88
N ARG A 94 -3.00 -15.10 2.20
CA ARG A 94 -1.84 -14.21 2.03
C ARG A 94 -0.65 -14.98 1.44
N PRO A 95 0.30 -14.30 0.79
CA PRO A 95 1.60 -14.91 0.49
C PRO A 95 2.24 -15.42 1.79
N GLU A 96 2.85 -16.61 1.75
CA GLU A 96 3.36 -17.30 2.93
C GLU A 96 4.29 -16.42 3.77
N ASN A 97 5.15 -15.65 3.10
CA ASN A 97 6.14 -14.78 3.75
C ASN A 97 5.64 -13.35 4.02
N ALA A 98 4.37 -13.04 3.73
CA ALA A 98 3.83 -11.71 3.98
C ALA A 98 3.34 -11.57 5.43
N GLU A 99 3.59 -10.41 6.02
CA GLU A 99 2.98 -9.97 7.28
C GLU A 99 1.61 -9.35 7.02
N ILE A 100 0.66 -9.55 7.92
CA ILE A 100 -0.65 -8.91 7.89
C ILE A 100 -0.57 -7.49 8.44
N LEU A 101 -1.14 -6.55 7.70
CA LEU A 101 -1.43 -5.20 8.18
C LEU A 101 -2.92 -5.15 8.53
N SER A 102 -3.23 -4.92 9.80
CA SER A 102 -4.61 -4.94 10.29
C SER A 102 -5.45 -3.79 9.70
N ASN A 103 -6.72 -4.08 9.43
CA ASN A 103 -7.65 -3.09 8.87
C ASN A 103 -8.86 -2.89 9.81
N PRO A 104 -8.82 -1.94 10.74
CA PRO A 104 -9.97 -1.67 11.62
C PRO A 104 -11.15 -1.00 10.89
N TYR A 105 -10.94 -0.48 9.69
CA TYR A 105 -11.94 0.29 8.93
C TYR A 105 -12.60 -0.50 7.80
N GLY A 106 -12.03 -1.65 7.41
CA GLY A 106 -12.52 -2.50 6.33
C GLY A 106 -12.42 -3.98 6.66
N THR A 107 -12.62 -4.84 5.67
CA THR A 107 -12.47 -6.31 5.78
C THR A 107 -11.17 -6.79 5.14
N ALA A 108 -10.64 -6.07 4.15
CA ALA A 108 -9.43 -6.45 3.45
C ALA A 108 -8.19 -6.04 4.28
N PRO A 109 -7.40 -6.97 4.80
CA PRO A 109 -6.11 -6.63 5.41
C PRO A 109 -5.17 -6.10 4.34
N GLY A 110 -4.22 -5.26 4.74
CA GLY A 110 -3.04 -5.01 3.94
C GLY A 110 -1.98 -6.08 4.14
N LEU A 111 -0.98 -6.09 3.29
CA LEU A 111 0.11 -7.06 3.32
C LEU A 111 1.45 -6.35 3.18
N PHE A 112 2.43 -6.81 3.96
CA PHE A 112 3.81 -6.34 3.90
C PHE A 112 4.73 -7.54 3.65
N LEU A 113 5.46 -7.54 2.55
CA LEU A 113 6.32 -8.66 2.14
C LEU A 113 7.74 -8.16 1.90
N LYS A 114 8.71 -8.86 2.47
CA LYS A 114 10.14 -8.70 2.14
C LYS A 114 10.60 -9.91 1.35
N LYS A 115 11.20 -9.67 0.17
CA LYS A 115 11.74 -10.72 -0.69
C LYS A 115 12.89 -10.17 -1.51
N ASP A 116 13.98 -10.93 -1.59
CA ASP A 116 15.18 -10.61 -2.40
C ASP A 116 15.74 -9.20 -2.14
N GLY A 117 15.71 -8.75 -0.88
CA GLY A 117 16.17 -7.41 -0.48
C GLY A 117 15.23 -6.26 -0.86
N LYS A 118 14.04 -6.56 -1.36
CA LYS A 118 13.01 -5.59 -1.77
C LYS A 118 11.79 -5.68 -0.88
N ILE A 119 10.99 -4.63 -0.90
CA ILE A 119 9.75 -4.55 -0.11
C ILE A 119 8.55 -4.35 -1.02
N LEU A 120 7.51 -5.12 -0.76
CA LEU A 120 6.19 -4.96 -1.33
C LEU A 120 5.17 -4.66 -0.23
N VAL A 121 4.40 -3.61 -0.44
CA VAL A 121 3.25 -3.26 0.40
C VAL A 121 2.00 -3.31 -0.45
N MET A 122 1.00 -4.07 -0.01
CA MET A 122 -0.31 -4.10 -0.66
C MET A 122 -1.35 -3.51 0.31
N LEU A 123 -2.05 -2.48 -0.12
CA LEU A 123 -3.03 -1.75 0.68
C LEU A 123 -4.43 -1.82 0.07
N PRO A 124 -5.50 -1.73 0.87
CA PRO A 124 -6.86 -1.62 0.35
C PRO A 124 -7.04 -0.33 -0.47
N GLY A 125 -8.03 -0.33 -1.37
CA GLY A 125 -8.29 0.82 -2.25
C GLY A 125 -8.89 2.05 -1.55
N PRO A 126 -9.90 1.90 -0.68
CA PRO A 126 -10.57 3.04 -0.06
C PRO A 126 -9.62 3.87 0.81
N ALA A 127 -9.55 5.18 0.55
CA ALA A 127 -8.64 6.09 1.25
C ALA A 127 -8.78 6.06 2.78
N ARG A 128 -10.03 5.90 3.30
CA ARG A 128 -10.31 5.80 4.73
C ARG A 128 -9.69 4.57 5.41
N GLU A 129 -9.37 3.53 4.63
CA GLU A 129 -8.74 2.29 5.08
C GLU A 129 -7.22 2.36 4.85
N MET A 130 -6.83 2.78 3.66
CA MET A 130 -5.45 2.83 3.21
C MET A 130 -4.61 3.86 3.98
N HIS A 131 -5.12 5.09 4.20
CA HIS A 131 -4.36 6.15 4.84
C HIS A 131 -3.90 5.80 6.26
N PRO A 132 -4.80 5.43 7.21
CA PRO A 132 -4.36 5.06 8.56
C PRO A 132 -3.47 3.81 8.56
N MET A 133 -3.73 2.84 7.70
CA MET A 133 -2.89 1.65 7.58
C MET A 133 -1.47 2.01 7.10
N PHE A 134 -1.36 2.93 6.16
CA PHE A 134 -0.07 3.42 5.68
C PHE A 134 0.70 4.15 6.80
N GLU A 135 0.09 5.15 7.43
CA GLU A 135 0.75 5.96 8.46
C GLU A 135 1.10 5.14 9.71
N ASP A 136 0.16 4.34 10.21
CA ASP A 136 0.33 3.66 11.50
C ASP A 136 1.14 2.37 11.40
N GLN A 137 1.15 1.71 10.23
CA GLN A 137 1.74 0.37 10.12
C GLN A 137 2.85 0.27 9.06
N VAL A 138 2.73 0.98 7.92
CA VAL A 138 3.73 0.90 6.85
C VAL A 138 4.90 1.83 7.14
N VAL A 139 4.64 3.10 7.42
CA VAL A 139 5.69 4.11 7.68
C VAL A 139 6.68 3.65 8.74
N PRO A 140 6.26 3.20 9.95
CA PRO A 140 7.20 2.76 10.97
C PRO A 140 8.04 1.54 10.54
N ARG A 141 7.48 0.65 9.69
CA ARG A 141 8.24 -0.49 9.15
C ARG A 141 9.29 -0.03 8.15
N LEU A 142 8.93 0.88 7.24
CA LEU A 142 9.86 1.40 6.23
C LEU A 142 10.98 2.26 6.85
N GLN A 143 10.69 2.99 7.93
CA GLN A 143 11.69 3.70 8.72
C GLN A 143 12.68 2.72 9.37
N LYS A 144 12.18 1.64 9.98
CA LYS A 144 13.01 0.58 10.56
C LYS A 144 13.92 -0.10 9.53
N GLU A 145 13.46 -0.21 8.29
CA GLU A 145 14.25 -0.75 7.17
C GLU A 145 15.23 0.28 6.57
N GLY A 146 15.20 1.53 7.04
CA GLY A 146 16.05 2.60 6.53
C GLY A 146 15.66 3.11 5.15
N ILE A 147 14.46 2.79 4.68
CA ILE A 147 13.94 3.24 3.37
C ILE A 147 13.35 4.64 3.48
N PHE A 148 12.63 4.90 4.58
CA PHE A 148 12.12 6.23 4.86
C PHE A 148 13.11 6.98 5.76
N PRO A 149 13.55 8.18 5.37
CA PRO A 149 14.36 9.00 6.25
C PRO A 149 13.54 9.37 7.50
N GLU A 150 14.21 9.48 8.64
CA GLU A 150 13.64 10.18 9.78
C GLU A 150 13.59 11.68 9.41
N ILE A 151 12.41 12.18 9.09
CA ILE A 151 12.19 13.59 8.78
C ILE A 151 11.72 14.26 10.06
N ASP A 152 12.53 15.17 10.59
CA ASP A 152 12.20 15.92 11.80
C ASP A 152 11.04 16.90 11.61
N CYS A 153 10.84 17.40 10.37
CA CYS A 153 9.72 18.25 10.04
C CYS A 153 9.39 18.23 8.54
N TYR A 154 8.11 18.32 8.25
CA TYR A 154 7.56 18.59 6.92
C TYR A 154 6.76 19.88 6.99
N LEU A 155 7.10 20.87 6.14
CA LEU A 155 6.39 22.13 6.07
C LEU A 155 5.74 22.30 4.70
N GLN A 156 4.43 22.36 4.66
CA GLN A 156 3.66 22.68 3.46
C GLN A 156 3.18 24.15 3.56
N ILE A 157 3.59 24.96 2.59
CA ILE A 157 3.18 26.36 2.51
C ILE A 157 2.21 26.52 1.35
N HIS A 158 1.01 27.00 1.63
CA HIS A 158 0.03 27.38 0.61
C HIS A 158 0.19 28.86 0.29
N THR A 159 0.38 29.18 -0.98
CA THR A 159 0.49 30.56 -1.46
C THR A 159 -0.70 30.92 -2.35
N ALA A 160 -1.11 32.19 -2.35
CA ALA A 160 -2.14 32.72 -3.22
C ALA A 160 -1.74 34.11 -3.72
N GLY A 161 -2.12 34.44 -4.95
CA GLY A 161 -1.86 35.78 -5.52
C GLY A 161 -0.43 36.01 -6.01
N ILE A 162 0.41 34.96 -6.04
CA ILE A 162 1.76 34.99 -6.59
C ILE A 162 1.87 34.02 -7.77
N GLY A 163 2.53 34.43 -8.84
CA GLY A 163 2.82 33.54 -9.98
C GLY A 163 3.93 32.54 -9.67
N GLU A 164 3.86 31.36 -10.30
CA GLU A 164 4.81 30.26 -10.11
C GLU A 164 6.28 30.69 -10.25
N SER A 165 6.61 31.45 -11.31
CA SER A 165 7.97 31.91 -11.57
C SER A 165 8.50 32.86 -10.47
N ALA A 166 7.65 33.78 -9.96
CA ALA A 166 8.02 34.67 -8.88
C ALA A 166 8.17 33.94 -7.55
N LEU A 167 7.36 32.88 -7.32
CA LEU A 167 7.52 32.03 -6.15
C LEU A 167 8.83 31.24 -6.22
N ALA A 168 9.16 30.69 -7.39
CA ALA A 168 10.40 29.95 -7.61
C ALA A 168 11.64 30.80 -7.27
N GLU A 169 11.71 32.06 -7.75
CA GLU A 169 12.80 32.99 -7.45
C GLU A 169 12.98 33.26 -5.94
N ILE A 170 11.88 33.24 -5.17
CA ILE A 170 11.90 33.44 -3.71
C ILE A 170 12.39 32.18 -2.98
N VAL A 171 12.03 30.99 -3.48
CA VAL A 171 12.30 29.72 -2.79
C VAL A 171 13.67 29.14 -3.16
N GLU A 172 14.15 29.37 -4.40
CA GLU A 172 15.41 28.82 -4.89
C GLU A 172 16.61 29.03 -3.94
N PRO A 173 16.82 30.24 -3.34
CA PRO A 173 17.92 30.43 -2.38
C PRO A 173 17.80 29.61 -1.09
N LEU A 174 16.59 29.12 -0.76
CA LEU A 174 16.35 28.33 0.45
C LEU A 174 16.58 26.82 0.18
N LEU A 175 16.57 26.40 -1.09
CA LEU A 175 16.82 25.02 -1.48
C LEU A 175 18.32 24.71 -1.59
N ASP A 176 19.15 25.75 -1.78
CA ASP A 176 20.60 25.63 -1.92
C ASP A 176 21.35 25.79 -0.57
N SER A 177 20.63 25.95 0.52
CA SER A 177 21.17 26.14 1.88
C SER A 177 21.10 24.86 2.71
#